data_a7949b538fc875b58c0f5b94dcfe3c3a
#
_entry.id   a7949b538fc875b58c0f5b94dcfe3c3a
#
_cell.length_a   1.000
_cell.length_b   1.000
_cell.length_c   1.000
_cell.angle_alpha   90.00
_cell.angle_beta   90.00
_cell.angle_gamma   90.00
#
_symmetry.space_group_name_H-M   'P 1'
#
loop_
_entity.id
_entity.type
_entity.pdbx_description
1 polymer ?
#
loop_
_entity_poly.entity_id
_entity_poly.type
_entity_poly.pdbx_seq_one_letter_code
_entity_poly.pdbx_strand_id
1 'polypeptide(L)'
;MITNVEDYLKELWKLQDGNLPAQAILLPSDETIYNVNLNTRKIDAPEMLGAKKDHLAETVFFAVDRYFDNMDLTKTVCVVQYVNQNATDEDGNSLGGFLYLVPFYDIAYFQEKGEDKILIPWAIGGPATAAAGPITFALRFFLCNAEGTEIIYNLNTLPTESRVLESMDVIVEDNQNFMIPDTTIAMLYQSINEVRNYATLRWIDV
;
A
#
# COMPACT_ATOMS: atom_id res chain seq x y z
N MET A 1 27.61 -5.61 -4.88
CA MET A 1 26.55 -6.59 -5.17
C MET A 1 25.47 -6.34 -4.16
N ILE A 2 24.25 -6.00 -4.61
CA ILE A 2 23.10 -5.72 -3.74
C ILE A 2 22.68 -7.04 -3.14
N THR A 3 22.71 -7.17 -1.83
CA THR A 3 22.52 -8.44 -1.12
C THR A 3 21.18 -8.52 -0.37
N ASN A 4 20.49 -7.41 -0.22
CA ASN A 4 19.18 -7.35 0.43
C ASN A 4 18.32 -6.20 -0.12
N VAL A 5 17.05 -6.17 0.24
CA VAL A 5 16.07 -5.15 -0.18
C VAL A 5 16.51 -3.74 0.23
N GLU A 6 17.06 -3.60 1.42
CA GLU A 6 17.49 -2.32 1.98
C GLU A 6 18.62 -1.69 1.15
N ASP A 7 19.60 -2.49 0.74
CA ASP A 7 20.72 -2.03 -0.09
C ASP A 7 20.24 -1.65 -1.49
N TYR A 8 19.28 -2.40 -2.05
CA TYR A 8 18.69 -2.10 -3.35
C TYR A 8 17.91 -0.78 -3.32
N LEU A 9 17.10 -0.57 -2.32
CA LEU A 9 16.34 0.67 -2.15
C LEU A 9 17.27 1.87 -1.92
N LYS A 10 18.36 1.71 -1.15
CA LYS A 10 19.41 2.73 -0.98
C LYS A 10 20.08 3.08 -2.31
N GLU A 11 20.35 2.10 -3.18
CA GLU A 11 20.91 2.35 -4.50
C GLU A 11 19.93 3.07 -5.44
N LEU A 12 18.65 2.68 -5.43
CA LEU A 12 17.60 3.40 -6.15
C LEU A 12 17.50 4.86 -5.71
N TRP A 13 17.66 5.12 -4.42
CA TRP A 13 17.65 6.47 -3.86
C TRP A 13 18.83 7.32 -4.34
N LYS A 14 19.99 6.72 -4.45
CA LYS A 14 21.18 7.41 -5.00
C LYS A 14 21.02 7.78 -6.47
N LEU A 15 20.30 6.96 -7.25
CA LEU A 15 20.03 7.19 -8.67
C LEU A 15 19.00 8.30 -8.92
N GLN A 16 18.20 8.68 -7.92
CA GLN A 16 17.19 9.73 -8.01
C GLN A 16 17.70 11.15 -7.65
N ASP A 17 18.99 11.41 -7.76
CA ASP A 17 19.63 12.74 -7.59
C ASP A 17 19.30 13.48 -6.28
N GLY A 18 19.05 12.76 -5.20
CA GLY A 18 18.87 13.34 -3.87
C GLY A 18 17.61 14.20 -3.68
N ASN A 19 16.81 14.40 -4.71
CA ASN A 19 15.51 15.03 -4.64
C ASN A 19 14.42 14.00 -4.31
N LEU A 20 14.41 13.55 -3.06
CA LEU A 20 13.27 12.80 -2.56
C LEU A 20 12.04 13.70 -2.57
N PRO A 21 10.91 13.22 -3.12
CA PRO A 21 9.65 13.88 -2.85
C PRO A 21 9.48 13.98 -1.33
N ALA A 22 8.84 15.03 -0.85
CA ALA A 22 8.65 15.31 0.58
C ALA A 22 7.91 14.19 1.36
N GLN A 23 7.38 13.21 0.67
CA GLN A 23 6.99 11.90 1.19
C GLN A 23 8.22 10.99 1.07
N ALA A 24 9.05 10.99 2.10
CA ALA A 24 10.07 9.97 2.24
C ALA A 24 9.38 8.61 2.17
N ILE A 25 9.63 7.87 1.09
CA ILE A 25 9.33 6.45 1.07
C ILE A 25 10.24 5.87 2.15
N LEU A 26 9.68 5.62 3.31
CA LEU A 26 10.38 4.91 4.37
C LEU A 26 10.78 3.56 3.77
N LEU A 27 12.07 3.24 3.87
CA LEU A 27 12.53 1.91 3.54
C LEU A 27 11.67 0.92 4.34
N PRO A 28 11.08 -0.11 3.69
CA PRO A 28 10.30 -1.07 4.42
C PRO A 28 11.20 -1.69 5.49
N SER A 29 10.74 -1.68 6.73
CA SER A 29 11.35 -2.53 7.75
C SER A 29 11.10 -3.98 7.38
N ASP A 30 11.94 -4.90 7.82
CA ASP A 30 11.70 -6.33 7.60
C ASP A 30 10.33 -6.77 8.11
N GLU A 31 9.76 -6.06 9.08
CA GLU A 31 8.43 -6.29 9.66
C GLU A 31 7.28 -5.98 8.70
N THR A 32 7.52 -5.20 7.64
CA THR A 32 6.50 -4.84 6.63
C THR A 32 6.62 -5.64 5.34
N ILE A 33 7.57 -6.59 5.28
CA ILE A 33 7.80 -7.44 4.11
C ILE A 33 7.27 -8.85 4.38
N TYR A 34 6.35 -9.31 3.56
CA TYR A 34 5.69 -10.60 3.66
C TYR A 34 6.04 -11.50 2.49
N ASN A 35 6.49 -12.72 2.79
CA ASN A 35 6.89 -13.66 1.76
C ASN A 35 5.69 -14.29 1.06
N VAL A 36 5.82 -14.49 -0.23
CA VAL A 36 4.84 -15.20 -1.05
C VAL A 36 5.49 -16.46 -1.63
N ASN A 37 4.97 -17.60 -1.25
CA ASN A 37 5.41 -18.87 -1.82
C ASN A 37 4.51 -19.22 -3.00
N LEU A 38 5.03 -19.06 -4.22
CA LEU A 38 4.28 -19.31 -5.46
C LEU A 38 3.98 -20.79 -5.69
N ASN A 39 4.80 -21.71 -5.19
CA ASN A 39 4.57 -23.15 -5.33
C ASN A 39 3.35 -23.60 -4.51
N THR A 40 3.18 -23.06 -3.30
CA THR A 40 2.03 -23.35 -2.45
C THR A 40 0.90 -22.31 -2.60
N ARG A 41 1.16 -21.21 -3.33
CA ARG A 41 0.25 -20.07 -3.52
C ARG A 41 -0.07 -19.33 -2.23
N LYS A 42 0.68 -19.51 -1.17
CA LYS A 42 0.43 -18.90 0.14
C LYS A 42 1.19 -17.59 0.29
N ILE A 43 0.55 -16.67 0.98
CA ILE A 43 1.13 -15.40 1.44
C ILE A 43 1.31 -15.50 2.95
N ASP A 44 2.47 -15.13 3.46
CA ASP A 44 2.65 -14.85 4.87
C ASP A 44 1.94 -13.52 5.14
N ALA A 45 0.77 -13.57 5.75
CA ALA A 45 -0.06 -12.38 5.91
C ALA A 45 0.37 -11.53 7.10
N PRO A 46 0.25 -10.20 7.02
CA PRO A 46 0.31 -9.35 8.19
C PRO A 46 -0.83 -9.69 9.15
N GLU A 47 -0.58 -9.64 10.46
CA GLU A 47 -1.63 -9.80 11.46
C GLU A 47 -2.69 -8.69 11.35
N MET A 48 -2.25 -7.48 10.97
CA MET A 48 -3.11 -6.32 10.78
C MET A 48 -2.66 -5.49 9.58
N LEU A 49 -3.60 -4.77 8.96
CA LEU A 49 -3.40 -3.88 7.81
C LEU A 49 -3.67 -2.40 8.15
N GLY A 50 -3.67 -2.02 9.41
CA GLY A 50 -3.94 -0.66 9.87
C GLY A 50 -5.22 -0.56 10.68
N ALA A 51 -5.63 0.66 10.98
CA ALA A 51 -6.85 0.96 11.73
C ALA A 51 -7.97 1.44 10.80
N LYS A 52 -9.20 1.33 11.27
CA LYS A 52 -10.38 1.83 10.56
C LYS A 52 -10.23 3.31 10.19
N LYS A 53 -10.57 3.65 8.95
CA LYS A 53 -10.44 4.97 8.33
C LYS A 53 -9.01 5.40 8.00
N ASP A 54 -7.98 4.59 8.21
CA ASP A 54 -6.66 4.89 7.68
C ASP A 54 -6.74 5.00 6.15
N HIS A 55 -5.98 5.91 5.58
CA HIS A 55 -5.90 6.05 4.14
C HIS A 55 -4.46 6.38 3.74
N LEU A 56 -3.84 5.44 3.02
CA LEU A 56 -2.45 5.54 2.58
C LEU A 56 -1.45 5.79 3.72
N ALA A 57 -1.86 5.43 4.95
CA ALA A 57 -1.01 5.55 6.13
C ALA A 57 0.04 4.44 6.19
N GLU A 58 -0.28 3.29 5.63
CA GLU A 58 0.58 2.11 5.63
C GLU A 58 0.78 1.55 4.22
N THR A 59 1.95 0.99 4.01
CA THR A 59 2.27 0.21 2.81
C THR A 59 2.86 -1.12 3.25
N VAL A 60 2.27 -2.20 2.80
CA VAL A 60 2.81 -3.54 2.97
C VAL A 60 3.52 -3.97 1.70
N PHE A 61 4.54 -4.81 1.84
CA PHE A 61 5.35 -5.27 0.72
C PHE A 61 5.33 -6.79 0.64
N PHE A 62 5.14 -7.31 -0.56
CA PHE A 62 5.17 -8.74 -0.82
C PHE A 62 6.45 -9.10 -1.56
N ALA A 63 7.27 -9.97 -0.95
CA ALA A 63 8.46 -10.53 -1.59
C ALA A 63 8.07 -11.79 -2.37
N VAL A 64 8.28 -11.76 -3.67
CA VAL A 64 7.84 -12.81 -4.62
C VAL A 64 9.02 -13.24 -5.48
N ASP A 65 9.15 -14.52 -5.79
CA ASP A 65 10.11 -14.97 -6.79
C ASP A 65 9.82 -14.31 -8.14
N ARG A 66 10.85 -13.76 -8.78
CA ARG A 66 10.68 -13.07 -10.06
C ARG A 66 10.17 -14.00 -11.17
N TYR A 67 10.61 -15.27 -11.15
CA TYR A 67 10.26 -16.23 -12.14
C TYR A 67 9.36 -17.33 -11.58
N PHE A 68 8.30 -17.64 -12.28
CA PHE A 68 7.44 -18.77 -11.98
C PHE A 68 7.03 -19.45 -13.29
N ASP A 69 7.26 -20.78 -13.39
CA ASP A 69 6.93 -21.59 -14.59
C ASP A 69 7.45 -20.96 -15.90
N ASN A 70 8.71 -20.50 -15.91
CA ASN A 70 9.36 -19.79 -17.01
C ASN A 70 8.75 -18.42 -17.37
N MET A 71 7.80 -17.92 -16.58
CA MET A 71 7.25 -16.56 -16.71
C MET A 71 8.05 -15.59 -15.84
N ASP A 72 8.51 -14.50 -16.43
CA ASP A 72 9.03 -13.34 -15.70
C ASP A 72 7.83 -12.48 -15.22
N LEU A 73 7.55 -12.52 -13.94
CA LEU A 73 6.38 -11.85 -13.35
C LEU A 73 6.44 -10.31 -13.49
N THR A 74 7.63 -9.76 -13.73
CA THR A 74 7.78 -8.32 -14.01
C THR A 74 7.16 -7.89 -15.33
N LYS A 75 6.87 -8.83 -16.21
CA LYS A 75 6.18 -8.59 -17.48
C LYS A 75 4.67 -8.73 -17.39
N THR A 76 4.16 -9.08 -16.22
CA THR A 76 2.73 -9.24 -15.96
C THR A 76 2.15 -7.99 -15.30
N VAL A 77 0.85 -7.83 -15.40
CA VAL A 77 0.11 -6.87 -14.58
C VAL A 77 -0.10 -7.51 -13.21
N CYS A 78 0.31 -6.82 -12.15
CA CYS A 78 0.07 -7.26 -10.78
C CYS A 78 -1.09 -6.46 -10.17
N VAL A 79 -2.02 -7.14 -9.53
CA VAL A 79 -3.11 -6.52 -8.77
C VAL A 79 -3.25 -7.21 -7.42
N VAL A 80 -3.60 -6.43 -6.40
CA VAL A 80 -4.09 -6.93 -5.12
C VAL A 80 -5.61 -6.91 -5.18
N GLN A 81 -6.23 -8.08 -5.09
CA GLN A 81 -7.68 -8.21 -4.97
C GLN A 81 -8.00 -8.31 -3.49
N TYR A 82 -8.94 -7.53 -2.99
CA TYR A 82 -9.29 -7.57 -1.57
C TYR A 82 -10.76 -7.29 -1.31
N VAL A 83 -11.23 -7.79 -0.17
CA VAL A 83 -12.60 -7.58 0.35
C VAL A 83 -12.48 -7.31 1.84
N ASN A 84 -12.91 -6.12 2.28
CA ASN A 84 -13.19 -5.88 3.69
C ASN A 84 -14.60 -6.39 3.97
N GLN A 85 -14.72 -7.46 4.76
CA GLN A 85 -15.96 -8.20 4.94
C GLN A 85 -17.04 -7.40 5.68
N ASN A 86 -16.62 -6.41 6.47
CA ASN A 86 -17.54 -5.59 7.28
C ASN A 86 -17.83 -4.22 6.63
N ALA A 87 -17.18 -3.91 5.50
CA ALA A 87 -17.40 -2.64 4.83
C ALA A 87 -18.75 -2.63 4.10
N THR A 88 -19.58 -1.63 4.42
CA THR A 88 -20.90 -1.44 3.84
C THR A 88 -21.05 -0.02 3.28
N ASP A 89 -21.96 0.13 2.31
CA ASP A 89 -22.44 1.42 1.84
C ASP A 89 -23.42 2.07 2.85
N GLU A 90 -23.95 3.24 2.49
CA GLU A 90 -24.91 3.98 3.31
C GLU A 90 -26.23 3.22 3.54
N ASP A 91 -26.57 2.30 2.64
CA ASP A 91 -27.75 1.44 2.71
C ASP A 91 -27.51 0.15 3.49
N GLY A 92 -26.28 -0.10 3.96
CA GLY A 92 -25.89 -1.29 4.70
C GLY A 92 -25.55 -2.50 3.82
N ASN A 93 -25.44 -2.33 2.49
CA ASN A 93 -25.02 -3.40 1.61
C ASN A 93 -23.49 -3.53 1.61
N SER A 94 -22.97 -4.75 1.45
CA SER A 94 -21.52 -4.96 1.32
C SER A 94 -20.94 -4.16 0.16
N LEU A 95 -19.81 -3.47 0.40
CA LEU A 95 -19.08 -2.78 -0.66
C LEU A 95 -18.50 -3.72 -1.72
N GLY A 96 -18.43 -5.03 -1.42
CA GLY A 96 -17.88 -6.02 -2.35
C GLY A 96 -16.35 -6.02 -2.42
N GLY A 97 -15.84 -6.51 -3.54
CA GLY A 97 -14.40 -6.63 -3.78
C GLY A 97 -13.81 -5.44 -4.52
N PHE A 98 -12.57 -5.13 -4.18
CA PHE A 98 -11.78 -4.07 -4.79
C PHE A 98 -10.52 -4.63 -5.43
N LEU A 99 -9.97 -3.86 -6.36
CA LEU A 99 -8.68 -4.11 -7.00
C LEU A 99 -7.75 -2.93 -6.73
N TYR A 100 -6.55 -3.23 -6.25
CA TYR A 100 -5.45 -2.28 -6.24
C TYR A 100 -4.49 -2.67 -7.37
N LEU A 101 -4.39 -1.83 -8.38
CA LEU A 101 -3.42 -2.00 -9.46
C LEU A 101 -2.06 -1.55 -8.96
N VAL A 102 -1.11 -2.48 -8.91
CA VAL A 102 0.27 -2.16 -8.52
C VAL A 102 0.95 -1.46 -9.71
N PRO A 103 1.41 -0.20 -9.53
CA PRO A 103 2.13 0.48 -10.60
C PRO A 103 3.44 -0.26 -10.90
N PHE A 104 3.73 -0.52 -12.16
CA PHE A 104 4.90 -1.31 -12.56
C PHE A 104 6.24 -0.66 -12.15
N TYR A 105 6.28 0.68 -12.04
CA TYR A 105 7.45 1.44 -11.62
C TYR A 105 7.69 1.40 -10.10
N ASP A 106 6.71 0.92 -9.32
CA ASP A 106 6.84 0.75 -7.87
C ASP A 106 7.33 -0.66 -7.51
N ILE A 107 7.37 -1.58 -8.47
CA ILE A 107 7.89 -2.94 -8.27
C ILE A 107 9.42 -2.87 -8.24
N ALA A 108 10.00 -3.18 -7.09
CA ALA A 108 11.44 -3.22 -6.91
C ALA A 108 12.01 -4.63 -7.17
N TYR A 109 13.28 -4.70 -7.52
CA TYR A 109 14.01 -5.94 -7.79
C TYR A 109 15.12 -6.11 -6.77
N PHE A 110 15.31 -7.33 -6.29
CA PHE A 110 16.40 -7.65 -5.38
C PHE A 110 16.83 -9.11 -5.51
N GLN A 111 17.96 -9.45 -4.92
CA GLN A 111 18.44 -10.82 -4.85
C GLN A 111 18.48 -11.28 -3.40
N GLU A 112 17.85 -12.40 -3.13
CA GLU A 112 17.93 -13.08 -1.84
C GLU A 112 18.53 -14.45 -2.02
N LYS A 113 19.67 -14.73 -1.34
CA LYS A 113 20.38 -16.02 -1.41
C LYS A 113 20.71 -16.51 -2.83
N GLY A 114 20.87 -15.56 -3.77
CA GLY A 114 21.17 -15.85 -5.18
C GLY A 114 19.94 -16.07 -6.06
N GLU A 115 18.74 -15.92 -5.52
CA GLU A 115 17.48 -15.98 -6.25
C GLU A 115 16.99 -14.55 -6.55
N ASP A 116 16.53 -14.33 -7.79
CA ASP A 116 15.95 -13.06 -8.19
C ASP A 116 14.52 -12.96 -7.63
N LYS A 117 14.28 -11.89 -6.88
CA LYS A 117 12.97 -11.59 -6.29
C LYS A 117 12.47 -10.21 -6.73
N ILE A 118 11.18 -10.03 -6.61
CA ILE A 118 10.50 -8.75 -6.77
C ILE A 118 9.78 -8.38 -5.47
N LEU A 119 9.74 -7.09 -5.18
CA LEU A 119 9.03 -6.51 -4.06
C LEU A 119 7.84 -5.73 -4.59
N ILE A 120 6.66 -6.14 -4.19
CA ILE A 120 5.38 -5.62 -4.66
C ILE A 120 4.76 -4.79 -3.54
N PRO A 121 4.64 -3.46 -3.71
CA PRO A 121 3.99 -2.62 -2.72
C PRO A 121 2.48 -2.67 -2.83
N TRP A 122 1.81 -2.66 -1.69
CA TRP A 122 0.39 -2.39 -1.57
C TRP A 122 0.17 -1.25 -0.60
N ALA A 123 -0.12 -0.06 -1.11
CA ALA A 123 -0.54 1.07 -0.31
C ALA A 123 -1.99 0.85 0.15
N ILE A 124 -2.19 0.78 1.46
CA ILE A 124 -3.49 0.46 2.05
C ILE A 124 -4.40 1.69 1.93
N GLY A 125 -5.38 1.58 1.04
CA GLY A 125 -6.34 2.66 0.77
C GLY A 125 -7.61 2.58 1.63
N GLY A 126 -8.37 3.68 1.63
CA GLY A 126 -9.61 3.80 2.42
C GLY A 126 -10.62 2.65 2.26
N PRO A 127 -10.84 2.09 1.07
CA PRO A 127 -11.74 0.94 0.94
C PRO A 127 -11.28 -0.30 1.71
N ALA A 128 -9.96 -0.50 1.87
CA ALA A 128 -9.41 -1.61 2.64
C ALA A 128 -9.69 -1.44 4.14
N THR A 129 -9.64 -0.22 4.64
CA THR A 129 -9.81 0.14 6.05
C THR A 129 -11.20 0.74 6.38
N ALA A 130 -12.15 0.63 5.46
CA ALA A 130 -13.49 1.23 5.61
C ALA A 130 -14.23 0.78 6.87
N ALA A 131 -14.00 -0.45 7.32
CA ALA A 131 -14.56 -0.99 8.55
C ALA A 131 -13.52 -1.85 9.27
N ALA A 132 -13.61 -1.89 10.61
CA ALA A 132 -12.83 -2.81 11.41
C ALA A 132 -13.32 -4.25 11.25
N GLY A 133 -12.40 -5.20 11.32
CA GLY A 133 -12.71 -6.62 11.19
C GLY A 133 -11.85 -7.34 10.15
N PRO A 134 -12.28 -8.51 9.68
CA PRO A 134 -11.50 -9.31 8.75
C PRO A 134 -11.48 -8.69 7.35
N ILE A 135 -10.30 -8.73 6.74
CA ILE A 135 -10.07 -8.40 5.34
C ILE A 135 -9.40 -9.57 4.66
N THR A 136 -9.94 -10.00 3.53
CA THR A 136 -9.37 -11.07 2.72
C THR A 136 -8.74 -10.46 1.48
N PHE A 137 -7.53 -10.91 1.12
CA PHE A 137 -6.83 -10.43 -0.06
C PHE A 137 -6.06 -11.54 -0.76
N ALA A 138 -5.74 -11.32 -2.04
CA ALA A 138 -4.92 -12.18 -2.86
C ALA A 138 -4.13 -11.36 -3.88
N LEU A 139 -2.96 -11.84 -4.26
CA LEU A 139 -2.20 -11.31 -5.38
C LEU A 139 -2.62 -12.03 -6.66
N ARG A 140 -2.74 -11.27 -7.73
CA ARG A 140 -2.98 -11.79 -9.06
C ARG A 140 -2.00 -11.19 -10.05
N PHE A 141 -1.38 -12.05 -10.84
CA PHE A 141 -0.48 -11.71 -11.94
C PHE A 141 -1.13 -12.19 -13.24
N PHE A 142 -1.32 -11.31 -14.18
CA PHE A 142 -1.92 -11.68 -15.46
C PHE A 142 -1.28 -10.94 -16.63
N LEU A 143 -1.39 -11.52 -17.79
CA LEU A 143 -0.95 -10.95 -19.05
C LEU A 143 -2.06 -11.13 -20.08
N CYS A 144 -2.34 -10.08 -20.84
CA CYS A 144 -3.25 -10.14 -21.97
C CYS A 144 -2.47 -10.32 -23.28
N ASN A 145 -3.16 -10.80 -24.32
CA ASN A 145 -2.66 -10.74 -25.68
C ASN A 145 -2.44 -9.28 -26.12
N ALA A 146 -1.76 -9.07 -27.24
CA ALA A 146 -1.44 -7.73 -27.75
C ALA A 146 -2.67 -6.86 -28.03
N GLU A 147 -3.82 -7.48 -28.24
CA GLU A 147 -5.09 -6.80 -28.52
C GLU A 147 -5.88 -6.48 -27.25
N GLY A 148 -5.45 -6.99 -26.09
CA GLY A 148 -6.14 -6.79 -24.80
C GLY A 148 -7.48 -7.53 -24.67
N THR A 149 -7.76 -8.46 -25.58
CA THR A 149 -9.06 -9.16 -25.65
C THR A 149 -9.10 -10.47 -24.88
N GLU A 150 -7.92 -11.06 -24.59
CA GLU A 150 -7.81 -12.36 -23.95
C GLU A 150 -6.68 -12.36 -22.92
N ILE A 151 -6.92 -13.01 -21.77
CA ILE A 151 -5.90 -13.26 -20.75
C ILE A 151 -5.15 -14.54 -21.16
N ILE A 152 -3.89 -14.38 -21.55
CA ILE A 152 -3.02 -15.48 -21.98
C ILE A 152 -2.19 -16.09 -20.85
N TYR A 153 -2.07 -15.37 -19.70
CA TYR A 153 -1.42 -15.85 -18.50
C TYR A 153 -2.19 -15.36 -17.28
N ASN A 154 -2.41 -16.21 -16.30
CA ASN A 154 -3.09 -15.84 -15.07
C ASN A 154 -2.60 -16.69 -13.89
N LEU A 155 -2.01 -16.04 -12.91
CA LEU A 155 -1.46 -16.64 -11.71
C LEU A 155 -2.11 -15.96 -10.50
N ASN A 156 -2.77 -16.72 -9.65
CA ASN A 156 -3.36 -16.21 -8.42
C ASN A 156 -2.73 -16.88 -7.20
N THR A 157 -2.55 -16.13 -6.13
CA THR A 157 -2.31 -16.72 -4.81
C THR A 157 -3.63 -17.21 -4.21
N LEU A 158 -3.54 -17.97 -3.13
CA LEU A 158 -4.71 -18.30 -2.32
C LEU A 158 -5.17 -17.04 -1.58
N PRO A 159 -6.48 -16.88 -1.36
CA PRO A 159 -7.00 -15.84 -0.48
C PRO A 159 -6.39 -15.97 0.92
N THR A 160 -5.95 -14.85 1.44
CA THR A 160 -5.29 -14.76 2.73
C THR A 160 -6.03 -13.72 3.57
N GLU A 161 -6.20 -13.99 4.85
CA GLU A 161 -6.92 -13.13 5.77
C GLU A 161 -5.96 -12.31 6.63
N SER A 162 -6.33 -11.05 6.86
CA SER A 162 -5.72 -10.15 7.82
C SER A 162 -6.82 -9.35 8.52
N ARG A 163 -6.46 -8.36 9.30
CA ARG A 163 -7.41 -7.63 10.12
C ARG A 163 -7.20 -6.12 10.06
N VAL A 164 -8.29 -5.39 10.06
CA VAL A 164 -8.35 -3.95 10.30
C VAL A 164 -8.75 -3.72 11.75
N LEU A 165 -7.97 -2.94 12.49
CA LEU A 165 -8.25 -2.64 13.89
C LEU A 165 -9.32 -1.57 14.01
N GLU A 166 -10.02 -1.56 15.16
CA GLU A 166 -10.92 -0.45 15.49
C GLU A 166 -10.09 0.79 15.78
N SER A 167 -10.52 1.94 15.27
CA SER A 167 -9.96 3.24 15.64
C SER A 167 -10.83 3.92 16.68
N MET A 168 -10.24 4.80 17.49
CA MET A 168 -11.01 5.65 18.37
C MET A 168 -11.66 6.77 17.53
N ASP A 169 -12.98 6.69 17.33
CA ASP A 169 -13.73 7.84 16.83
C ASP A 169 -13.83 8.88 17.96
N VAL A 170 -12.85 9.78 18.03
CA VAL A 170 -12.88 10.87 18.99
C VAL A 170 -13.80 11.96 18.44
N ILE A 171 -14.96 12.09 19.05
CA ILE A 171 -15.85 13.23 18.84
C ILE A 171 -15.26 14.36 19.69
N VAL A 172 -14.73 15.40 19.05
CA VAL A 172 -14.35 16.63 19.76
C VAL A 172 -15.65 17.36 20.07
N GLU A 173 -16.16 17.20 21.29
CA GLU A 173 -17.23 18.06 21.81
C GLU A 173 -16.59 19.41 22.16
N ASP A 174 -16.94 20.45 21.41
CA ASP A 174 -16.75 21.79 21.94
C ASP A 174 -17.84 22.04 23.00
N ASN A 175 -17.60 22.98 23.91
CA ASN A 175 -18.50 23.34 25.02
C ASN A 175 -19.90 23.86 24.55
N GLN A 176 -20.20 23.79 23.26
CA GLN A 176 -21.44 24.23 22.62
C GLN A 176 -22.16 23.15 21.81
N ASN A 177 -21.79 21.87 21.94
CA ASN A 177 -22.37 20.75 21.19
C ASN A 177 -22.23 20.83 19.66
N PHE A 178 -21.22 21.49 19.12
CA PHE A 178 -20.91 21.47 17.70
C PHE A 178 -19.85 20.41 17.41
N MET A 179 -20.19 19.42 16.62
CA MET A 179 -19.22 18.50 16.04
C MET A 179 -18.43 19.26 14.97
N ILE A 180 -17.12 19.42 15.17
CA ILE A 180 -16.23 19.94 14.12
C ILE A 180 -15.75 18.74 13.29
N PRO A 181 -16.06 18.67 11.99
CA PRO A 181 -15.57 17.60 11.15
C PRO A 181 -14.04 17.58 11.10
N ASP A 182 -13.45 16.39 11.08
CA ASP A 182 -11.99 16.18 10.97
C ASP A 182 -11.40 16.95 9.79
N THR A 183 -12.13 17.02 8.67
CA THR A 183 -11.74 17.79 7.48
C THR A 183 -11.59 19.29 7.79
N THR A 184 -12.46 19.85 8.62
CA THR A 184 -12.37 21.27 9.04
C THR A 184 -11.15 21.50 9.92
N ILE A 185 -10.87 20.59 10.85
CA ILE A 185 -9.68 20.63 11.69
C ILE A 185 -8.43 20.55 10.82
N ALA A 186 -8.38 19.58 9.88
CA ALA A 186 -7.26 19.42 8.96
C ALA A 186 -7.03 20.68 8.12
N MET A 187 -8.08 21.29 7.57
CA MET A 187 -7.99 22.55 6.80
C MET A 187 -7.46 23.71 7.65
N LEU A 188 -7.90 23.83 8.90
CA LEU A 188 -7.40 24.86 9.80
C LEU A 188 -5.92 24.68 10.09
N TYR A 189 -5.47 23.46 10.39
CA TYR A 189 -4.05 23.19 10.63
C TYR A 189 -3.21 23.40 9.38
N GLN A 190 -3.68 23.01 8.20
CA GLN A 190 -2.99 23.29 6.94
C GLN A 190 -2.84 24.79 6.72
N SER A 191 -3.91 25.57 6.89
CA SER A 191 -3.86 27.02 6.75
C SER A 191 -2.89 27.68 7.76
N ILE A 192 -2.85 27.20 9.00
CA ILE A 192 -1.89 27.66 10.01
C ILE A 192 -0.45 27.35 9.59
N ASN A 193 -0.19 26.14 9.08
CA ASN A 193 1.13 25.75 8.61
C ASN A 193 1.58 26.54 7.37
N GLU A 194 0.68 26.83 6.45
CA GLU A 194 0.96 27.68 5.30
C GLU A 194 1.34 29.11 5.73
N VAL A 195 0.57 29.71 6.64
CA VAL A 195 0.89 31.04 7.19
C VAL A 195 2.23 31.04 7.92
N ARG A 196 2.51 30.00 8.71
CA ARG A 196 3.78 29.84 9.43
C ARG A 196 4.96 29.71 8.49
N ASN A 197 4.83 28.91 7.44
CA ASN A 197 5.87 28.73 6.41
C ASN A 197 6.11 30.03 5.64
N TYR A 198 5.05 30.75 5.29
CA TYR A 198 5.15 32.04 4.63
C TYR A 198 5.83 33.10 5.51
N ALA A 199 5.53 33.13 6.79
CA ALA A 199 6.19 34.02 7.75
C ALA A 199 7.68 33.67 7.91
N THR A 200 8.04 32.39 7.94
CA THR A 200 9.43 31.93 8.08
C THR A 200 10.27 32.27 6.85
N LEU A 201 9.72 32.11 5.63
CA LEU A 201 10.41 32.46 4.40
C LEU A 201 10.71 33.97 4.27
N ARG A 202 9.86 34.85 4.79
CA ARG A 202 10.10 36.31 4.79
C ARG A 202 11.18 36.77 5.75
N TRP A 203 11.55 35.98 6.77
CA TRP A 203 12.63 36.32 7.71
C TRP A 203 14.02 35.97 7.21
N ILE A 204 14.12 35.23 6.10
CA ILE A 204 15.41 34.79 5.50
C ILE A 204 15.89 35.80 4.46
N ASP A 205 15.02 36.67 3.96
CA ASP A 205 15.31 37.67 2.90
C ASP A 205 15.59 39.11 3.42
N VAL A 206 15.99 39.28 4.70
CA VAL A 206 16.37 40.59 5.27
C VAL A 206 17.80 40.57 5.72
#